data_910154f86fc00a6a61f166523c64bf81
#
_entry.id   910154f86fc00a6a61f166523c64bf81
#
_cell.length_a   1.000
_cell.length_b   1.000
_cell.length_c   1.000
_cell.angle_alpha   90.00
_cell.angle_beta   90.00
_cell.angle_gamma   90.00
#
_symmetry.space_group_name_H-M   'P 1'
#
loop_
_entity.id
_entity.type
_entity.pdbx_description
1 polymer ?
#
loop_
_entity_poly.entity_id
_entity_poly.type
_entity_poly.pdbx_seq_one_letter_code
_entity_poly.pdbx_strand_id
1 'polypeptide(L)'
;MWIKIFVCLLIVLASSFASNAQNHNIKRGPAYSSKIEKEHLGRGLIAVNSGEGRVCISWRSLEEDPIEIGFDILRNGEKINQEPITRSTFYVDQGVDTSHDNQYSLSMSGSDKPIASFTLSAKAATKPYIT
;
A
#
# COMPACT_ATOMS: atom_id res chain seq x y z
N MET A 1 85.98 9.39 -1.57
CA MET A 1 85.81 8.66 -0.31
C MET A 1 84.69 9.27 0.57
N TRP A 2 83.83 10.01 0.02
CA TRP A 2 82.79 10.77 0.77
C TRP A 2 81.35 10.37 0.46
N ILE A 3 81.20 9.29 -0.31
CA ILE A 3 79.90 8.84 -0.80
C ILE A 3 79.24 7.76 0.11
N LYS A 4 79.92 7.32 1.15
CA LYS A 4 79.44 6.23 2.01
C LYS A 4 78.69 6.66 3.24
N ILE A 5 78.52 7.96 3.49
CA ILE A 5 77.84 8.45 4.71
C ILE A 5 76.41 8.83 4.44
N PHE A 6 75.97 8.94 3.18
CA PHE A 6 74.61 9.40 2.87
C PHE A 6 73.58 8.27 2.69
N VAL A 7 74.00 7.01 2.75
CA VAL A 7 73.08 5.86 2.54
C VAL A 7 72.44 5.35 3.83
N CYS A 8 72.92 5.74 4.99
CA CYS A 8 72.39 5.25 6.28
C CYS A 8 71.28 6.11 6.89
N LEU A 9 70.91 7.25 6.27
CA LEU A 9 69.94 8.15 6.88
C LEU A 9 68.54 8.10 6.27
N LEU A 10 68.26 7.16 5.38
CA LEU A 10 66.98 7.03 4.67
C LEU A 10 66.16 5.80 5.06
N ILE A 11 66.55 5.09 6.11
CA ILE A 11 65.86 3.81 6.50
C ILE A 11 65.03 3.96 7.79
N VAL A 12 64.90 5.14 8.37
CA VAL A 12 64.24 5.28 9.68
C VAL A 12 62.91 6.02 9.63
N LEU A 13 62.26 6.20 8.50
CA LEU A 13 60.95 6.83 8.44
C LEU A 13 59.87 5.95 7.75
N ALA A 14 59.99 4.64 7.90
CA ALA A 14 58.87 3.75 7.72
C ALA A 14 58.22 3.46 9.09
N SER A 15 57.84 4.50 9.82
CA SER A 15 57.02 4.34 11.01
C SER A 15 55.60 4.00 10.58
N SER A 16 55.32 2.75 10.70
CA SER A 16 54.09 2.05 10.85
C SER A 16 52.93 2.95 11.25
N PHE A 17 52.14 3.43 10.30
CA PHE A 17 50.76 3.73 10.55
C PHE A 17 49.99 2.40 10.62
N ALA A 18 50.07 1.72 11.75
CA ALA A 18 49.09 0.71 12.09
C ALA A 18 47.78 1.43 12.28
N SER A 19 46.98 1.48 11.26
CA SER A 19 45.56 1.85 11.37
C SER A 19 44.91 0.85 12.32
N ASN A 20 44.70 1.30 13.53
CA ASN A 20 43.90 0.57 14.49
C ASN A 20 42.46 0.61 13.99
N ALA A 21 42.12 -0.26 13.06
CA ALA A 21 40.75 -0.54 12.69
C ALA A 21 40.10 -1.15 13.93
N GLN A 22 39.52 -0.29 14.75
CA GLN A 22 38.65 -0.75 15.81
C GLN A 22 37.48 -1.47 15.15
N ASN A 23 37.55 -2.77 15.24
CA ASN A 23 36.48 -3.65 14.86
C ASN A 23 35.31 -3.34 15.81
N HIS A 24 34.47 -2.38 15.42
CA HIS A 24 33.20 -2.14 16.10
C HIS A 24 32.37 -3.40 15.90
N ASN A 25 32.50 -4.30 16.84
CA ASN A 25 31.62 -5.45 16.98
C ASN A 25 30.24 -4.89 17.32
N ILE A 26 29.55 -4.39 16.31
CA ILE A 26 28.12 -4.08 16.41
C ILE A 26 27.47 -5.43 16.70
N LYS A 27 27.19 -5.68 17.97
CA LYS A 27 26.27 -6.76 18.35
C LYS A 27 24.97 -6.47 17.57
N ARG A 28 24.82 -7.10 16.41
CA ARG A 28 23.54 -7.17 15.75
C ARG A 28 22.61 -7.74 16.79
N GLY A 29 21.66 -6.95 17.23
CA GLY A 29 20.57 -7.43 18.06
C GLY A 29 19.96 -8.67 17.38
N PRO A 30 19.19 -9.48 18.10
CA PRO A 30 18.59 -10.69 17.54
C PRO A 30 18.02 -10.32 16.18
N ALA A 31 18.43 -11.07 15.14
CA ALA A 31 17.92 -10.88 13.80
C ALA A 31 16.40 -10.86 13.94
N TYR A 32 15.81 -9.68 13.74
CA TYR A 32 14.37 -9.56 13.66
C TYR A 32 14.01 -10.42 12.46
N SER A 33 13.62 -11.64 12.74
CA SER A 33 13.01 -12.50 11.74
C SER A 33 11.77 -11.77 11.32
N SER A 34 11.90 -10.99 10.26
CA SER A 34 10.75 -10.40 9.57
C SER A 34 10.02 -11.53 8.87
N LYS A 35 9.47 -12.44 9.64
CA LYS A 35 8.27 -13.13 9.23
C LYS A 35 7.22 -12.03 9.20
N ILE A 36 7.19 -11.30 8.08
CA ILE A 36 6.07 -10.42 7.77
C ILE A 36 4.89 -11.38 7.70
N GLU A 37 4.15 -11.47 8.79
CA GLU A 37 2.85 -12.10 8.76
C GLU A 37 2.04 -11.22 7.82
N LYS A 38 1.84 -11.70 6.59
CA LYS A 38 0.92 -11.06 5.65
C LYS A 38 -0.44 -11.15 6.30
N GLU A 39 -0.88 -10.07 6.92
CA GLU A 39 -2.26 -9.95 7.34
C GLU A 39 -3.11 -10.11 6.09
N HIS A 40 -4.00 -11.09 6.08
CA HIS A 40 -5.00 -11.23 5.03
C HIS A 40 -6.04 -10.11 5.18
N LEU A 41 -5.61 -8.90 4.84
CA LEU A 41 -6.49 -7.74 4.79
C LEU A 41 -7.44 -7.93 3.62
N GLY A 42 -8.73 -8.02 3.90
CA GLY A 42 -9.75 -8.01 2.85
C GLY A 42 -9.73 -6.72 2.04
N ARG A 43 -10.50 -6.64 0.97
CA ARG A 43 -10.62 -5.47 0.07
C ARG A 43 -11.04 -4.19 0.79
N GLY A 44 -11.64 -4.28 1.98
CA GLY A 44 -12.04 -3.12 2.77
C GLY A 44 -13.03 -2.22 2.03
N LEU A 45 -14.00 -2.81 1.31
CA LEU A 45 -15.05 -2.05 0.63
C LEU A 45 -15.83 -1.22 1.63
N ILE A 46 -15.95 0.07 1.36
CA ILE A 46 -16.68 1.05 2.18
C ILE A 46 -17.55 1.89 1.27
N ALA A 47 -18.79 2.19 1.69
CA ALA A 47 -19.66 3.14 1.04
C ALA A 47 -20.07 4.24 2.05
N VAL A 48 -19.97 5.50 1.63
CA VAL A 48 -20.25 6.68 2.48
C VAL A 48 -21.28 7.55 1.79
N ASN A 49 -22.37 7.86 2.49
CA ASN A 49 -23.36 8.83 2.02
C ASN A 49 -22.76 10.24 2.05
N SER A 50 -22.57 10.84 0.87
CA SER A 50 -22.02 12.21 0.70
C SER A 50 -23.12 13.27 0.57
N GLY A 51 -24.38 12.89 0.66
CA GLY A 51 -25.54 13.78 0.48
C GLY A 51 -25.96 13.93 -0.99
N GLU A 52 -27.12 14.50 -1.19
CA GLU A 52 -27.68 14.77 -2.53
C GLU A 52 -27.77 13.52 -3.43
N GLY A 53 -28.05 12.35 -2.84
CA GLY A 53 -28.10 11.08 -3.57
C GLY A 53 -26.76 10.61 -4.10
N ARG A 54 -25.64 11.09 -3.54
CA ARG A 54 -24.29 10.64 -3.88
C ARG A 54 -23.74 9.70 -2.82
N VAL A 55 -23.18 8.60 -3.25
CA VAL A 55 -22.49 7.65 -2.39
C VAL A 55 -21.06 7.45 -2.90
N CYS A 56 -20.09 7.74 -2.05
CA CYS A 56 -18.68 7.52 -2.33
C CYS A 56 -18.30 6.11 -1.91
N ILE A 57 -17.75 5.34 -2.83
CA ILE A 57 -17.38 3.94 -2.65
C ILE A 57 -15.87 3.84 -2.80
N SER A 58 -15.20 3.18 -1.87
CA SER A 58 -13.75 2.93 -1.94
C SER A 58 -13.40 1.51 -1.50
N TRP A 59 -12.29 1.00 -2.03
CA TRP A 59 -11.74 -0.32 -1.70
C TRP A 59 -10.22 -0.30 -1.76
N ARG A 60 -9.59 -1.43 -1.50
CA ARG A 60 -8.13 -1.58 -1.59
C ARG A 60 -7.73 -2.43 -2.78
N SER A 61 -6.64 -2.06 -3.45
CA SER A 61 -5.88 -2.98 -4.27
C SER A 61 -5.07 -3.90 -3.37
N LEU A 62 -4.92 -5.14 -3.77
CA LEU A 62 -4.07 -6.12 -3.08
C LEU A 62 -2.80 -6.34 -3.90
N GLU A 63 -1.73 -6.77 -3.23
CA GLU A 63 -0.44 -7.03 -3.89
C GLU A 63 -0.55 -8.14 -4.95
N GLU A 64 -1.46 -9.09 -4.74
CA GLU A 64 -1.70 -10.21 -5.64
C GLU A 64 -2.54 -9.85 -6.86
N ASP A 65 -3.06 -8.62 -6.93
CA ASP A 65 -3.90 -8.21 -8.06
C ASP A 65 -3.08 -8.13 -9.35
N PRO A 66 -3.62 -8.61 -10.47
CA PRO A 66 -3.05 -8.34 -11.77
C PRO A 66 -2.94 -6.83 -12.02
N ILE A 67 -1.88 -6.38 -12.71
CA ILE A 67 -1.61 -4.96 -12.96
C ILE A 67 -2.78 -4.24 -13.65
N GLU A 68 -3.52 -4.95 -14.49
CA GLU A 68 -4.67 -4.41 -15.25
C GLU A 68 -6.00 -4.99 -14.78
N ILE A 69 -6.11 -5.28 -13.48
CA ILE A 69 -7.38 -5.77 -12.95
C ILE A 69 -8.48 -4.72 -13.12
N GLY A 70 -9.62 -5.14 -13.65
CA GLY A 70 -10.84 -4.33 -13.68
C GLY A 70 -11.79 -4.74 -12.57
N PHE A 71 -12.48 -3.76 -12.01
CA PHE A 71 -13.51 -3.98 -11.00
C PHE A 71 -14.87 -3.54 -11.50
N ASP A 72 -15.88 -4.29 -11.10
CA ASP A 72 -17.28 -3.95 -11.25
C ASP A 72 -17.92 -3.75 -9.89
N ILE A 73 -18.75 -2.70 -9.79
CA ILE A 73 -19.50 -2.39 -8.58
C ILE A 73 -20.97 -2.66 -8.85
N LEU A 74 -21.59 -3.37 -7.92
CA LEU A 74 -23.02 -3.64 -7.95
C LEU A 74 -23.68 -2.93 -6.77
N ARG A 75 -24.84 -2.32 -7.02
CA ARG A 75 -25.75 -1.82 -5.98
C ARG A 75 -27.04 -2.66 -6.03
N ASN A 76 -27.36 -3.27 -4.91
CA ASN A 76 -28.55 -4.12 -4.78
C ASN A 76 -28.64 -5.22 -5.87
N GLY A 77 -27.46 -5.75 -6.28
CA GLY A 77 -27.35 -6.79 -7.31
C GLY A 77 -27.25 -6.28 -8.75
N GLU A 78 -27.39 -4.99 -9.00
CA GLU A 78 -27.28 -4.39 -10.33
C GLU A 78 -25.92 -3.69 -10.51
N LYS A 79 -25.25 -3.96 -11.62
CA LYS A 79 -23.98 -3.29 -11.97
C LYS A 79 -24.24 -1.81 -12.26
N ILE A 80 -23.46 -0.93 -11.63
CA ILE A 80 -23.63 0.53 -11.71
C ILE A 80 -22.55 1.23 -12.54
N ASN A 81 -21.37 0.65 -12.72
CA ASN A 81 -20.35 1.18 -13.62
C ASN A 81 -20.50 0.61 -15.05
N GLN A 82 -20.38 1.48 -16.05
CA GLN A 82 -20.49 1.06 -17.46
C GLN A 82 -19.26 0.28 -17.92
N GLU A 83 -18.07 0.84 -17.65
CA GLU A 83 -16.80 0.24 -17.99
C GLU A 83 -16.09 -0.27 -16.74
N PRO A 84 -15.25 -1.33 -16.83
CA PRO A 84 -14.46 -1.80 -15.71
C PRO A 84 -13.56 -0.70 -15.13
N ILE A 85 -13.52 -0.60 -13.83
CA ILE A 85 -12.68 0.37 -13.13
C ILE A 85 -11.29 -0.22 -12.96
N THR A 86 -10.31 0.28 -13.76
CA THR A 86 -8.94 -0.28 -13.81
C THR A 86 -7.87 0.59 -13.14
N ARG A 87 -8.11 1.91 -13.02
CA ARG A 87 -7.10 2.87 -12.58
C ARG A 87 -7.43 3.57 -11.27
N SER A 88 -8.51 3.17 -10.64
CA SER A 88 -8.99 3.78 -9.41
C SER A 88 -9.51 2.71 -8.46
N THR A 89 -9.40 2.98 -7.19
CA THR A 89 -10.06 2.23 -6.11
C THR A 89 -11.17 3.06 -5.47
N PHE A 90 -11.76 3.95 -6.26
CA PHE A 90 -12.79 4.87 -5.85
C PHE A 90 -13.83 5.05 -6.96
N TYR A 91 -15.10 5.14 -6.57
CA TYR A 91 -16.22 5.37 -7.46
C TYR A 91 -17.29 6.21 -6.77
N VAL A 92 -17.97 7.09 -7.51
CA VAL A 92 -19.09 7.87 -7.01
C VAL A 92 -20.37 7.39 -7.69
N ASP A 93 -21.24 6.80 -6.90
CA ASP A 93 -22.59 6.45 -7.31
C ASP A 93 -23.52 7.65 -7.15
N GLN A 94 -24.32 7.94 -8.16
CA GLN A 94 -25.23 9.10 -8.20
C GLN A 94 -26.68 8.63 -8.34
N GLY A 95 -27.60 9.48 -7.89
CA GLY A 95 -29.02 9.18 -7.97
C GLY A 95 -29.44 8.05 -7.01
N VAL A 96 -28.71 7.89 -5.91
CA VAL A 96 -29.00 6.85 -4.92
C VAL A 96 -30.14 7.27 -4.01
N ASP A 97 -31.15 6.43 -3.88
CA ASP A 97 -32.14 6.57 -2.84
C ASP A 97 -31.56 6.06 -1.50
N THR A 98 -31.21 6.99 -0.62
CA THR A 98 -30.65 6.70 0.70
C THR A 98 -31.71 6.55 1.80
N SER A 99 -33.00 6.51 1.45
CA SER A 99 -34.08 6.30 2.41
C SER A 99 -34.18 4.85 2.90
N HIS A 100 -33.55 3.93 2.22
CA HIS A 100 -33.45 2.51 2.57
C HIS A 100 -32.01 2.03 2.53
N ASP A 101 -31.76 0.84 3.06
CA ASP A 101 -30.45 0.22 3.03
C ASP A 101 -30.05 -0.12 1.59
N ASN A 102 -28.80 0.22 1.21
CA ASN A 102 -28.22 -0.12 -0.07
C ASN A 102 -27.05 -1.08 0.10
N GLN A 103 -27.12 -2.24 -0.53
CA GLN A 103 -26.05 -3.21 -0.51
C GLN A 103 -25.12 -2.98 -1.70
N TYR A 104 -23.88 -2.68 -1.42
CA TYR A 104 -22.80 -2.59 -2.42
C TYR A 104 -21.98 -3.86 -2.43
N SER A 105 -21.60 -4.32 -3.60
CA SER A 105 -20.65 -5.41 -3.76
C SER A 105 -19.63 -5.07 -4.86
N LEU A 106 -18.42 -5.59 -4.69
CA LEU A 106 -17.30 -5.46 -5.60
C LEU A 106 -17.00 -6.83 -6.19
N SER A 107 -16.85 -6.91 -7.49
CA SER A 107 -16.39 -8.12 -8.19
C SER A 107 -15.26 -7.80 -9.14
N MET A 108 -14.49 -8.80 -9.53
CA MET A 108 -13.56 -8.67 -10.64
C MET A 108 -14.37 -8.61 -11.93
N SER A 109 -13.97 -7.75 -12.86
CA SER A 109 -14.67 -7.63 -14.13
C SER A 109 -14.74 -8.98 -14.87
N GLY A 110 -15.94 -9.30 -15.36
CA GLY A 110 -16.21 -10.59 -15.98
C GLY A 110 -16.48 -11.74 -15.01
N SER A 111 -16.55 -11.48 -13.70
CA SER A 111 -16.90 -12.47 -12.69
C SER A 111 -18.19 -12.08 -11.98
N ASP A 112 -19.11 -13.02 -11.86
CA ASP A 112 -20.35 -12.83 -11.09
C ASP A 112 -20.17 -13.02 -9.59
N LYS A 113 -18.95 -13.40 -9.17
CA LYS A 113 -18.65 -13.68 -7.75
C LYS A 113 -18.18 -12.42 -7.03
N PRO A 114 -18.91 -11.93 -6.02
CA PRO A 114 -18.45 -10.81 -5.21
C PRO A 114 -17.20 -11.19 -4.40
N ILE A 115 -16.23 -10.27 -4.38
CA ILE A 115 -15.01 -10.37 -3.57
C ILE A 115 -15.03 -9.50 -2.34
N ALA A 116 -15.97 -8.57 -2.25
CA ALA A 116 -16.26 -7.76 -1.07
C ALA A 116 -17.69 -7.25 -1.09
N SER A 117 -18.26 -6.97 0.06
CA SER A 117 -19.59 -6.39 0.19
C SER A 117 -19.65 -5.40 1.37
N PHE A 118 -20.54 -4.43 1.26
CA PHE A 118 -20.80 -3.42 2.29
C PHE A 118 -22.26 -3.00 2.22
N THR A 119 -22.93 -2.88 3.37
CA THR A 119 -24.29 -2.37 3.43
C THR A 119 -24.28 -0.95 3.98
N LEU A 120 -24.70 0.01 3.16
CA LEU A 120 -24.95 1.38 3.57
C LEU A 120 -26.34 1.46 4.18
N SER A 121 -26.41 1.71 5.49
CA SER A 121 -27.69 1.85 6.19
C SER A 121 -28.42 3.13 5.81
N ALA A 122 -29.73 3.07 5.71
CA ALA A 122 -30.61 4.24 5.60
C ALA A 122 -30.41 5.26 6.73
N LYS A 123 -29.91 4.82 7.88
CA LYS A 123 -29.61 5.68 9.04
C LYS A 123 -28.19 6.26 9.02
N ALA A 124 -27.39 5.92 8.01
CA ALA A 124 -26.02 6.42 7.92
C ALA A 124 -26.03 7.95 7.78
N ALA A 125 -25.30 8.61 8.69
CA ALA A 125 -25.16 10.06 8.65
C ALA A 125 -24.47 10.49 7.34
N THR A 126 -24.96 11.60 6.78
CA THR A 126 -24.30 12.25 5.66
C THR A 126 -22.95 12.81 6.12
N LYS A 127 -21.89 12.41 5.45
CA LYS A 127 -20.54 12.96 5.67
C LYS A 127 -20.12 13.72 4.43
N PRO A 128 -19.78 15.02 4.53
CA PRO A 128 -19.23 15.73 3.39
C PRO A 128 -17.91 15.09 3.01
N TYR A 129 -17.73 14.78 1.73
CA TYR A 129 -16.46 14.36 1.21
C TYR A 129 -15.57 15.61 1.10
N ILE A 130 -14.50 15.67 1.87
CA ILE A 130 -13.54 16.75 1.78
C ILE A 130 -12.64 16.43 0.60
N THR A 131 -12.77 17.20 -0.47
CA THR A 131 -11.88 17.19 -1.64
C THR A 131 -10.59 17.93 -1.32
#